data_4c980de6d4e43509be6afc0858a8bf43
#
_entry.id   4c980de6d4e43509be6afc0858a8bf43
#
_cell.length_a   1.000
_cell.length_b   1.000
_cell.length_c   1.000
_cell.angle_alpha   90.00
_cell.angle_beta   90.00
_cell.angle_gamma   90.00
#
_symmetry.space_group_name_H-M   'P 1'
#
loop_
_entity.id
_entity.type
_entity.pdbx_description
1 polymer ?
#
loop_
_entity_poly.entity_id
_entity_poly.type
_entity_poly.pdbx_seq_one_letter_code
_entity_poly.pdbx_strand_id
1 'polypeptide(L)'
;MSSYSSFAAVAEGKLFKPGDVILHEWYQRFLLEDGNADVVAIIMLGDIVAWYRNGTGAYGGYFGDQAPILDGDSLILSYEYYERKFGFKEHRARRSLTRLDEKRVLKRGFKNIAVDGKRINKLVIT
;
A
#
# COMPACT_ATOMS: atom_id res chain seq x y z
N MET A 1 4.21 -33.90 -12.80
CA MET A 1 4.42 -32.45 -12.66
C MET A 1 4.56 -32.10 -11.20
N SER A 2 5.51 -31.35 -10.89
CA SER A 2 5.77 -30.94 -9.53
C SER A 2 5.39 -29.48 -9.34
N SER A 3 4.86 -29.16 -8.17
CA SER A 3 4.67 -27.77 -7.76
C SER A 3 5.98 -27.00 -7.64
N TYR A 4 7.11 -27.70 -7.71
CA TYR A 4 8.42 -27.05 -7.59
C TYR A 4 8.81 -26.24 -8.80
N SER A 5 8.20 -26.52 -9.97
CA SER A 5 8.37 -25.62 -11.12
C SER A 5 7.91 -24.20 -10.78
N SER A 6 7.11 -24.06 -9.72
CA SER A 6 6.61 -22.74 -9.31
C SER A 6 7.71 -21.80 -8.80
N PHE A 7 8.83 -22.33 -8.29
CA PHE A 7 9.92 -21.43 -7.87
C PHE A 7 10.50 -20.67 -9.06
N ALA A 8 10.80 -21.36 -10.16
CA ALA A 8 11.31 -20.71 -11.36
C ALA A 8 10.26 -19.75 -11.95
N ALA A 9 9.00 -20.17 -11.96
CA ALA A 9 7.92 -19.31 -12.47
C ALA A 9 7.72 -18.08 -11.61
N VAL A 10 7.86 -18.18 -10.29
CA VAL A 10 7.81 -17.03 -9.38
C VAL A 10 8.98 -16.09 -9.68
N ALA A 11 10.19 -16.63 -9.79
CA ALA A 11 11.38 -15.83 -10.07
C ALA A 11 11.30 -15.12 -11.42
N GLU A 12 10.62 -15.72 -12.40
CA GLU A 12 10.41 -15.15 -13.72
C GLU A 12 9.15 -14.26 -13.80
N GLY A 13 8.37 -14.18 -12.73
CA GLY A 13 7.13 -13.42 -12.71
C GLY A 13 5.99 -14.03 -13.48
N LYS A 14 6.04 -15.32 -13.79
CA LYS A 14 5.03 -16.01 -14.61
C LYS A 14 3.77 -16.40 -13.86
N LEU A 15 3.89 -16.73 -12.57
CA LEU A 15 2.74 -17.14 -11.75
C LEU A 15 1.97 -15.97 -11.18
N PHE A 16 2.65 -14.86 -10.93
CA PHE A 16 2.06 -13.70 -10.30
C PHE A 16 2.27 -12.49 -11.17
N LYS A 17 1.28 -11.59 -11.17
CA LYS A 17 1.45 -10.30 -11.83
C LYS A 17 2.53 -9.50 -11.11
N PRO A 18 3.29 -8.65 -11.84
CA PRO A 18 4.20 -7.73 -11.20
C PRO A 18 3.45 -6.90 -10.16
N GLY A 19 4.03 -6.80 -8.99
CA GLY A 19 3.45 -6.08 -7.88
C GLY A 19 4.29 -4.90 -7.46
N ASP A 20 4.25 -4.62 -6.18
CA ASP A 20 4.96 -3.52 -5.59
C ASP A 20 6.47 -3.78 -5.59
N VAL A 21 7.24 -2.71 -5.71
CA VAL A 21 8.71 -2.78 -5.64
C VAL A 21 9.13 -2.19 -4.30
N ILE A 22 9.95 -2.94 -3.58
CA ILE A 22 10.52 -2.52 -2.30
C ILE A 22 12.02 -2.39 -2.47
N LEU A 23 12.56 -1.20 -2.15
CA LEU A 23 13.98 -0.96 -2.23
C LEU A 23 14.71 -1.56 -1.03
N HIS A 24 15.85 -2.19 -1.27
CA HIS A 24 16.66 -2.83 -0.21
C HIS A 24 16.99 -1.88 0.95
N GLU A 25 17.33 -0.64 0.64
CA GLU A 25 17.73 0.32 1.66
C GLU A 25 16.58 0.70 2.60
N TRP A 26 15.33 0.45 2.24
CA TRP A 26 14.21 0.74 3.11
C TRP A 26 14.25 -0.11 4.39
N TYR A 27 14.77 -1.33 4.33
CA TYR A 27 14.92 -2.18 5.51
C TYR A 27 15.93 -1.63 6.51
N GLN A 28 16.83 -0.77 6.06
CA GLN A 28 17.83 -0.13 6.93
C GLN A 28 17.39 1.27 7.37
N ARG A 29 16.52 1.93 6.61
CA ARG A 29 16.08 3.28 6.90
C ARG A 29 14.83 3.35 7.76
N PHE A 30 13.90 2.42 7.56
CA PHE A 30 12.63 2.42 8.28
C PHE A 30 12.67 1.37 9.37
N LEU A 31 13.08 1.82 10.55
CA LEU A 31 13.28 0.96 11.71
C LEU A 31 12.28 1.30 12.82
N LEU A 32 11.87 0.27 13.55
CA LEU A 32 11.13 0.42 14.79
C LEU A 32 12.10 0.82 15.91
N GLU A 33 11.56 1.18 17.08
CA GLU A 33 12.36 1.59 18.25
C GLU A 33 13.33 0.51 18.70
N ASP A 34 12.98 -0.76 18.50
CA ASP A 34 13.81 -1.90 18.85
C ASP A 34 14.95 -2.17 17.86
N GLY A 35 15.05 -1.37 16.80
CA GLY A 35 16.05 -1.53 15.75
C GLY A 35 15.68 -2.50 14.66
N ASN A 36 14.55 -3.18 14.76
CA ASN A 36 14.07 -4.07 13.70
C ASN A 36 13.42 -3.27 12.57
N ALA A 37 13.46 -3.82 11.37
CA ALA A 37 12.82 -3.19 10.22
C ALA A 37 11.31 -3.05 10.42
N ASP A 38 10.77 -1.88 10.07
CA ASP A 38 9.33 -1.60 10.09
C ASP A 38 8.68 -2.22 8.85
N VAL A 39 8.50 -3.52 8.86
CA VAL A 39 8.09 -4.28 7.68
C VAL A 39 6.72 -3.84 7.17
N VAL A 40 5.77 -3.59 8.06
CA VAL A 40 4.42 -3.16 7.65
C VAL A 40 4.48 -1.83 6.92
N ALA A 41 5.22 -0.85 7.46
CA ALA A 41 5.38 0.45 6.81
C ALA A 41 6.09 0.32 5.46
N ILE A 42 7.10 -0.52 5.37
CA ILE A 42 7.85 -0.76 4.13
C ILE A 42 6.95 -1.35 3.05
N ILE A 43 6.14 -2.34 3.40
CA ILE A 43 5.19 -2.95 2.48
C ILE A 43 4.15 -1.93 2.01
N MET A 44 3.60 -1.16 2.94
CA MET A 44 2.61 -0.14 2.60
C MET A 44 3.22 0.95 1.71
N LEU A 45 4.45 1.35 1.97
CA LEU A 45 5.14 2.34 1.15
C LEU A 45 5.36 1.81 -0.27
N GLY A 46 5.74 0.55 -0.42
CA GLY A 46 5.87 -0.08 -1.73
C GLY A 46 4.58 -0.04 -2.53
N ASP A 47 3.46 -0.32 -1.87
CA ASP A 47 2.15 -0.26 -2.48
C ASP A 47 1.77 1.17 -2.90
N ILE A 48 1.99 2.13 -2.02
CA ILE A 48 1.70 3.54 -2.28
C ILE A 48 2.50 4.04 -3.50
N VAL A 49 3.79 3.75 -3.54
CA VAL A 49 4.65 4.13 -4.67
C VAL A 49 4.17 3.47 -5.96
N ALA A 50 3.76 2.22 -5.91
CA ALA A 50 3.24 1.51 -7.07
C ALA A 50 1.99 2.18 -7.65
N TRP A 51 1.06 2.61 -6.79
CA TRP A 51 -0.14 3.32 -7.24
C TRP A 51 0.21 4.67 -7.87
N TYR A 52 1.18 5.39 -7.31
CA TYR A 52 1.64 6.65 -7.89
C TYR A 52 2.27 6.45 -9.27
N ARG A 53 3.08 5.40 -9.43
CA ARG A 53 3.80 5.16 -10.67
C ARG A 53 2.93 4.59 -11.77
N ASN A 54 2.00 3.71 -11.42
CA ASN A 54 1.20 2.97 -12.39
C ASN A 54 -0.20 3.55 -12.57
N GLY A 55 -0.63 4.43 -11.68
CA GLY A 55 -1.95 5.02 -11.70
C GLY A 55 -3.04 4.08 -11.21
N THR A 56 -4.24 4.61 -11.07
CA THR A 56 -5.40 3.83 -10.67
C THR A 56 -5.81 2.89 -11.81
N GLY A 57 -6.27 1.71 -11.47
CA GLY A 57 -6.59 0.68 -12.44
C GLY A 57 -5.43 -0.22 -12.81
N ALA A 58 -4.24 -0.01 -12.23
CA ALA A 58 -3.05 -0.81 -12.50
C ALA A 58 -3.27 -2.32 -12.24
N TYR A 59 -4.20 -2.64 -11.34
CA TYR A 59 -4.52 -4.02 -10.98
C TYR A 59 -5.84 -4.50 -11.57
N GLY A 60 -6.28 -3.89 -12.67
CA GLY A 60 -7.44 -4.34 -13.44
C GLY A 60 -8.76 -4.32 -12.69
N GLY A 61 -8.95 -3.39 -11.76
CA GLY A 61 -10.19 -3.29 -11.00
C GLY A 61 -10.35 -4.38 -9.93
N TYR A 62 -9.28 -5.07 -9.59
CA TYR A 62 -9.30 -6.18 -8.64
C TYR A 62 -9.92 -5.81 -7.29
N PHE A 63 -9.71 -4.58 -6.83
CA PHE A 63 -10.22 -4.12 -5.54
C PHE A 63 -11.55 -3.38 -5.63
N GLY A 64 -12.09 -3.22 -6.84
CA GLY A 64 -13.38 -2.57 -7.06
C GLY A 64 -13.43 -1.15 -6.50
N ASP A 65 -14.49 -0.87 -5.74
CA ASP A 65 -14.70 0.44 -5.11
C ASP A 65 -13.76 0.73 -3.94
N GLN A 66 -13.00 -0.26 -3.48
CA GLN A 66 -11.97 -0.06 -2.45
C GLN A 66 -10.60 0.28 -3.05
N ALA A 67 -10.47 0.26 -4.38
CA ALA A 67 -9.21 0.58 -5.03
C ALA A 67 -8.79 2.02 -4.71
N PRO A 68 -7.50 2.27 -4.48
CA PRO A 68 -7.01 3.63 -4.34
C PRO A 68 -7.30 4.49 -5.57
N ILE A 69 -7.55 5.77 -5.35
CA ILE A 69 -7.82 6.74 -6.41
C ILE A 69 -6.71 7.79 -6.37
N LEU A 70 -6.05 7.98 -7.50
CA LEU A 70 -5.05 9.03 -7.63
C LEU A 70 -5.74 10.31 -8.11
N ASP A 71 -5.63 11.36 -7.34
CA ASP A 71 -6.22 12.67 -7.65
C ASP A 71 -5.11 13.72 -7.52
N GLY A 72 -4.54 14.12 -8.66
CA GLY A 72 -3.37 14.99 -8.68
C GLY A 72 -2.21 14.33 -7.94
N ASP A 73 -1.70 15.00 -6.94
CA ASP A 73 -0.60 14.48 -6.10
C ASP A 73 -1.09 13.65 -4.92
N SER A 74 -2.40 13.47 -4.79
CA SER A 74 -3.00 12.80 -3.65
C SER A 74 -3.47 11.42 -4.01
N LEU A 75 -3.19 10.46 -3.16
CA LEU A 75 -3.72 9.11 -3.24
C LEU A 75 -4.81 8.96 -2.19
N ILE A 76 -6.03 8.68 -2.64
CA ILE A 76 -7.20 8.55 -1.77
C ILE A 76 -7.53 7.07 -1.62
N LEU A 77 -7.61 6.60 -0.39
CA LEU A 77 -7.85 5.19 -0.11
C LEU A 77 -8.48 5.01 1.27
N SER A 78 -8.69 3.76 1.67
CA SER A 78 -9.23 3.43 2.98
C SER A 78 -8.35 2.40 3.67
N TYR A 79 -8.45 2.30 5.00
CA TYR A 79 -7.76 1.26 5.74
C TYR A 79 -8.28 -0.13 5.37
N GLU A 80 -9.54 -0.24 4.93
CA GLU A 80 -10.11 -1.51 4.47
C GLU A 80 -9.35 -2.07 3.27
N TYR A 81 -8.83 -1.21 2.40
CA TYR A 81 -7.98 -1.63 1.30
C TYR A 81 -6.75 -2.39 1.79
N TYR A 82 -6.07 -1.86 2.81
CA TYR A 82 -4.88 -2.50 3.37
C TYR A 82 -5.20 -3.82 4.05
N GLU A 83 -6.32 -3.88 4.75
CA GLU A 83 -6.76 -5.12 5.37
C GLU A 83 -7.07 -6.17 4.32
N ARG A 84 -7.76 -5.79 3.25
CA ARG A 84 -8.12 -6.70 2.17
C ARG A 84 -6.91 -7.18 1.39
N LYS A 85 -5.97 -6.28 1.08
CA LYS A 85 -4.80 -6.64 0.27
C LYS A 85 -3.73 -7.37 1.06
N PHE A 86 -3.42 -6.90 2.27
CA PHE A 86 -2.28 -7.39 3.05
C PHE A 86 -2.66 -8.07 4.36
N GLY A 87 -3.91 -8.01 4.77
CA GLY A 87 -4.32 -8.52 6.08
C GLY A 87 -3.94 -7.59 7.23
N PHE A 88 -3.59 -6.35 6.96
CA PHE A 88 -3.25 -5.40 8.02
C PHE A 88 -4.50 -4.78 8.60
N LYS A 89 -4.77 -5.02 9.88
CA LYS A 89 -5.88 -4.40 10.60
C LYS A 89 -5.69 -2.89 10.66
N GLU A 90 -6.78 -2.15 10.79
CA GLU A 90 -6.77 -0.70 10.73
C GLU A 90 -5.74 -0.07 11.68
N HIS A 91 -5.70 -0.50 12.95
CA HIS A 91 -4.78 0.09 13.92
C HIS A 91 -3.31 -0.11 13.53
N ARG A 92 -2.99 -1.25 12.93
CA ARG A 92 -1.64 -1.58 12.48
C ARG A 92 -1.24 -0.72 11.28
N ALA A 93 -2.13 -0.61 10.31
CA ALA A 93 -1.91 0.25 9.15
C ALA A 93 -1.80 1.72 9.55
N ARG A 94 -2.67 2.17 10.46
CA ARG A 94 -2.65 3.55 10.96
C ARG A 94 -1.32 3.89 11.63
N ARG A 95 -0.83 3.01 12.50
CA ARG A 95 0.47 3.22 13.17
C ARG A 95 1.61 3.31 12.17
N SER A 96 1.61 2.44 11.17
CA SER A 96 2.66 2.43 10.15
C SER A 96 2.66 3.70 9.33
N LEU A 97 1.49 4.20 8.91
CA LEU A 97 1.38 5.47 8.21
C LEU A 97 1.79 6.64 9.09
N THR A 98 1.46 6.60 10.38
CA THR A 98 1.89 7.63 11.31
C THR A 98 3.42 7.70 11.37
N ARG A 99 4.09 6.55 11.43
CA ARG A 99 5.56 6.51 11.45
C ARG A 99 6.17 7.04 10.16
N LEU A 100 5.57 6.73 9.00
CA LEU A 100 6.03 7.26 7.72
C LEU A 100 5.84 8.78 7.63
N ASP A 101 4.73 9.28 8.15
CA ASP A 101 4.47 10.72 8.23
C ASP A 101 5.48 11.41 9.14
N GLU A 102 5.76 10.85 10.31
CA GLU A 102 6.76 11.38 11.25
C GLU A 102 8.15 11.44 10.65
N LYS A 103 8.48 10.48 9.80
CA LYS A 103 9.76 10.46 9.06
C LYS A 103 9.74 11.35 7.81
N ARG A 104 8.64 12.03 7.56
CA ARG A 104 8.46 12.94 6.42
C ARG A 104 8.63 12.25 5.06
N VAL A 105 8.33 10.98 5.00
CA VAL A 105 8.34 10.22 3.75
C VAL A 105 7.08 10.52 2.95
N LEU A 106 5.96 10.67 3.66
CA LEU A 106 4.67 11.03 3.10
C LEU A 106 3.90 11.86 4.11
N LYS A 107 2.82 12.46 3.66
CA LYS A 107 1.89 13.18 4.54
C LYS A 107 0.55 12.47 4.53
N ARG A 108 0.02 12.20 5.71
CA ARG A 108 -1.28 11.59 5.88
C ARG A 108 -2.30 12.64 6.29
N GLY A 109 -3.45 12.61 5.65
CA GLY A 109 -4.59 13.44 5.99
C GLY A 109 -5.89 12.69 5.78
N PHE A 110 -7.00 13.38 5.96
CA PHE A 110 -8.32 12.81 5.75
C PHE A 110 -9.18 13.79 4.95
N LYS A 111 -10.09 13.22 4.16
CA LYS A 111 -11.03 13.98 3.34
C LYS A 111 -12.39 13.35 3.42
N ASN A 112 -13.42 14.16 3.63
CA ASN A 112 -14.80 13.72 3.55
C ASN A 112 -15.23 13.71 2.09
N ILE A 113 -15.66 12.56 1.62
CA ILE A 113 -16.13 12.36 0.25
C ILE A 113 -17.59 11.92 0.30
N ALA A 114 -18.42 12.51 -0.55
CA ALA A 114 -19.80 12.09 -0.69
C ALA A 114 -19.87 10.92 -1.68
N VAL A 115 -20.35 9.77 -1.20
CA VAL A 115 -20.58 8.59 -2.03
C VAL A 115 -22.01 8.14 -1.77
N ASP A 116 -22.83 8.11 -2.82
CA ASP A 116 -24.24 7.71 -2.75
C ASP A 116 -25.03 8.47 -1.66
N GLY A 117 -24.79 9.77 -1.56
CA GLY A 117 -25.46 10.63 -0.58
C GLY A 117 -24.93 10.51 0.84
N LYS A 118 -23.94 9.67 1.09
CA LYS A 118 -23.30 9.51 2.39
C LYS A 118 -21.92 10.14 2.39
N ARG A 119 -21.57 10.79 3.48
CA ARG A 119 -20.22 11.29 3.68
C ARG A 119 -19.34 10.20 4.27
N ILE A 120 -18.28 9.89 3.57
CA ILE A 120 -17.30 8.90 4.01
C ILE A 120 -15.97 9.63 4.22
N ASN A 121 -15.35 9.36 5.36
CA ASN A 121 -14.04 9.90 5.67
C ASN A 121 -12.97 9.01 5.03
N LYS A 122 -12.28 9.54 4.03
CA LYS A 122 -11.24 8.82 3.31
C LYS A 122 -9.86 9.27 3.73
N LEU A 123 -8.93 8.32 3.75
CA LEU A 123 -7.51 8.56 3.98
C LEU A 123 -6.90 9.18 2.72
N VAL A 124 -6.09 10.22 2.90
CA VAL A 124 -5.40 10.92 1.81
C VAL A 124 -3.90 10.88 2.08
N ILE A 125 -3.14 10.41 1.12
CA ILE A 125 -1.68 10.33 1.17
C ILE A 125 -1.10 11.27 0.11
N THR A 126 -0.20 12.13 0.54
CA THR A 126 0.54 13.01 -0.37
C THR A 126 2.04 12.93 -0.15
#